data_b35d327aab54efc385835fbeef0e8bdc
#
_entry.id   b35d327aab54efc385835fbeef0e8bdc
#
_cell.length_a   1.000
_cell.length_b   1.000
_cell.length_c   1.000
_cell.angle_alpha   90.00
_cell.angle_beta   90.00
_cell.angle_gamma   90.00
#
_symmetry.space_group_name_H-M   'P 1'
#
loop_
_entity.id
_entity.type
_entity.pdbx_description
1 polymer ?
#
loop_
_entity_poly.entity_id
_entity_poly.type
_entity_poly.pdbx_seq_one_letter_code
_entity_poly.pdbx_strand_id
1 'polypeptide(L)'
;MTKTPEQWLEEAAPSKQGGVFKLFLGYAPGVGKTFSMLSEAIRRHSRGEDVVIGVIESHGRKATAELAQQLEPVPRQKLEYKGALFEEMDVDAILARKPRVALVDELAHTNVEGSKHHKRYQDVLELLDAGIDVLSTMNIQHLESVTPMVQSITGITVRETVPDWVLKRVDEVVMSDLTPEALQNRMKRGDIYPLDRVGRALDNFFRPGNLIALRELALRQVAQAVDRSLESYREKDDATKAVPIRERIGVAVSSNPSAKYLIARGARMAQAMDGELHVIYVDMGQDASEKNQNSLAANLQFAENVGAHIDKVKGTNVAEAVANLVREKHITQVVFGRSATAGMKKYLYLSAIHKFLRDAPPVDVHIVTQEPS
;
A
#
# COMPACT_ATOMS: atom_id res chain seq x y z
N MET A 1 -3.90 12.53 -40.22
CA MET A 1 -2.77 13.17 -39.61
C MET A 1 -2.37 12.29 -38.41
N THR A 2 -1.20 11.70 -38.47
CA THR A 2 -0.66 10.86 -37.38
C THR A 2 -0.18 11.78 -36.26
N LYS A 3 -0.73 11.62 -35.08
CA LYS A 3 -0.32 12.38 -33.89
C LYS A 3 1.12 12.05 -33.52
N THR A 4 1.88 13.04 -33.03
CA THR A 4 3.23 12.79 -32.53
C THR A 4 3.19 12.09 -31.17
N PRO A 5 4.29 11.44 -30.74
CA PRO A 5 4.35 10.83 -29.40
C PRO A 5 4.05 11.82 -28.26
N GLU A 6 4.44 13.09 -28.41
CA GLU A 6 4.17 14.16 -27.45
C GLU A 6 2.67 14.49 -27.39
N GLN A 7 1.98 14.54 -28.53
CA GLN A 7 0.52 14.77 -28.59
C GLN A 7 -0.27 13.59 -27.98
N TRP A 8 0.22 12.36 -28.13
CA TRP A 8 -0.36 11.20 -27.43
C TRP A 8 -0.15 11.27 -25.92
N LEU A 9 1.01 11.75 -25.48
CA LEU A 9 1.31 11.94 -24.03
C LEU A 9 0.45 13.06 -23.42
N GLU A 10 0.23 14.17 -24.12
CA GLU A 10 -0.66 15.25 -23.65
C GLU A 10 -2.13 14.83 -23.56
N GLU A 11 -2.62 14.02 -24.48
CA GLU A 11 -4.00 13.49 -24.44
C GLU A 11 -4.17 12.35 -23.43
N ALA A 12 -3.13 11.55 -23.20
CA ALA A 12 -3.15 10.46 -22.21
C ALA A 12 -2.95 10.95 -20.78
N ALA A 13 -2.46 12.18 -20.58
CA ALA A 13 -2.38 12.77 -19.26
C ALA A 13 -3.80 13.12 -18.80
N PRO A 14 -4.38 12.42 -17.79
CA PRO A 14 -5.62 12.90 -17.21
C PRO A 14 -5.38 14.30 -16.70
N SER A 15 -6.31 15.21 -16.94
CA SER A 15 -6.32 16.55 -16.33
C SER A 15 -6.51 16.37 -14.82
N LYS A 16 -5.43 16.05 -14.10
CA LYS A 16 -5.43 15.96 -12.65
C LYS A 16 -5.60 17.37 -12.13
N GLN A 17 -6.72 17.65 -11.50
CA GLN A 17 -6.85 18.86 -10.69
C GLN A 17 -5.93 18.65 -9.46
N GLY A 18 -4.73 19.26 -9.47
CA GLY A 18 -3.75 19.21 -8.38
C GLY A 18 -2.35 18.79 -8.81
N GLY A 19 -1.36 19.03 -7.95
CA GLY A 19 0.01 18.61 -8.13
C GLY A 19 0.21 17.09 -7.95
N VAL A 20 1.34 16.56 -8.43
CA VAL A 20 1.75 15.17 -8.28
C VAL A 20 2.48 14.99 -6.94
N PHE A 21 2.04 14.04 -6.14
CA PHE A 21 2.66 13.72 -4.86
C PHE A 21 3.56 12.48 -4.96
N LYS A 22 4.87 12.68 -4.82
CA LYS A 22 5.86 11.59 -4.80
C LYS A 22 6.49 11.47 -3.42
N LEU A 23 6.43 10.26 -2.84
CA LEU A 23 6.92 9.96 -1.50
C LEU A 23 8.11 9.01 -1.53
N PHE A 24 9.24 9.44 -0.96
CA PHE A 24 10.41 8.60 -0.70
C PHE A 24 10.25 7.95 0.68
N LEU A 25 9.88 6.69 0.70
CA LEU A 25 9.63 5.91 1.90
C LEU A 25 10.89 5.12 2.30
N GLY A 26 11.23 5.12 3.58
CA GLY A 26 12.29 4.29 4.13
C GLY A 26 11.86 3.58 5.40
N TYR A 27 12.56 2.50 5.75
CA TYR A 27 12.25 1.75 6.95
C TYR A 27 12.95 2.27 8.21
N ALA A 28 13.99 3.11 8.05
CA ALA A 28 14.74 3.68 9.17
C ALA A 28 15.42 5.00 8.78
N PRO A 29 15.87 5.82 9.77
CA PRO A 29 16.77 6.93 9.51
C PRO A 29 18.09 6.45 8.88
N GLY A 30 18.63 7.21 7.91
CA GLY A 30 19.93 6.91 7.29
C GLY A 30 19.89 5.99 6.07
N VAL A 31 18.72 5.49 5.62
CA VAL A 31 18.60 4.67 4.40
C VAL A 31 18.78 5.47 3.09
N GLY A 32 18.82 6.80 3.15
CA GLY A 32 19.14 7.64 1.98
C GLY A 32 17.94 8.35 1.33
N LYS A 33 16.77 8.41 1.96
CA LYS A 33 15.57 9.06 1.41
C LYS A 33 15.81 10.48 0.89
N THR A 34 16.29 11.38 1.76
CA THR A 34 16.55 12.78 1.43
C THR A 34 17.59 12.91 0.31
N PHE A 35 18.62 12.04 0.30
CA PHE A 35 19.62 11.98 -0.78
C PHE A 35 18.97 11.57 -2.12
N SER A 36 18.12 10.55 -2.12
CA SER A 36 17.42 10.09 -3.32
C SER A 36 16.44 11.15 -3.86
N MET A 37 15.69 11.80 -2.97
CA MET A 37 14.80 12.91 -3.30
C MET A 37 15.55 14.09 -3.94
N LEU A 38 16.64 14.55 -3.32
CA LEU A 38 17.48 15.62 -3.86
C LEU A 38 18.09 15.25 -5.21
N SER A 39 18.61 14.01 -5.34
CA SER A 39 19.19 13.53 -6.60
C SER A 39 18.17 13.52 -7.75
N GLU A 40 16.92 13.17 -7.47
CA GLU A 40 15.85 13.26 -8.46
C GLU A 40 15.51 14.71 -8.78
N ALA A 41 15.37 15.56 -7.77
CA ALA A 41 15.06 16.97 -7.93
C ALA A 41 16.11 17.71 -8.79
N ILE A 42 17.39 17.43 -8.57
CA ILE A 42 18.48 17.99 -9.38
C ILE A 42 18.38 17.51 -10.84
N ARG A 43 18.03 16.24 -11.08
CA ARG A 43 17.80 15.75 -12.45
C ARG A 43 16.60 16.44 -13.11
N ARG A 44 15.51 16.72 -12.36
CA ARG A 44 14.36 17.47 -12.86
C ARG A 44 14.74 18.91 -13.17
N HIS A 45 15.47 19.55 -12.26
CA HIS A 45 15.98 20.93 -12.45
C HIS A 45 16.92 21.02 -13.69
N SER A 46 17.81 20.06 -13.87
CA SER A 46 18.72 20.04 -15.04
C SER A 46 18.02 19.85 -16.38
N ARG A 47 16.77 19.36 -16.38
CA ARG A 47 15.88 19.29 -17.56
C ARG A 47 15.03 20.53 -17.76
N GLY A 48 15.23 21.58 -16.93
CA GLY A 48 14.54 22.85 -17.03
C GLY A 48 13.24 22.96 -16.23
N GLU A 49 12.95 21.99 -15.35
CA GLU A 49 11.82 22.14 -14.43
C GLU A 49 12.14 23.15 -13.33
N ASP A 50 11.16 23.97 -12.96
CA ASP A 50 11.28 24.95 -11.87
C ASP A 50 11.11 24.24 -10.52
N VAL A 51 12.24 23.96 -9.84
CA VAL A 51 12.32 23.17 -8.62
C VAL A 51 12.86 24.02 -7.47
N VAL A 52 12.15 24.03 -6.36
CA VAL A 52 12.58 24.74 -5.14
C VAL A 52 12.64 23.82 -3.93
N ILE A 53 13.45 24.19 -2.96
CA ILE A 53 13.47 23.58 -1.64
C ILE A 53 12.52 24.36 -0.72
N GLY A 54 11.42 23.72 -0.30
CA GLY A 54 10.58 24.24 0.77
C GLY A 54 11.23 24.01 2.13
N VAL A 55 11.61 22.75 2.41
CA VAL A 55 12.36 22.39 3.62
C VAL A 55 13.19 21.13 3.38
N ILE A 56 14.44 21.14 3.86
CA ILE A 56 15.34 19.99 3.90
C ILE A 56 16.01 19.95 5.27
N GLU A 57 16.03 18.77 5.87
CA GLU A 57 16.74 18.50 7.13
C GLU A 57 18.02 17.68 6.87
N SER A 58 19.16 18.37 6.75
CA SER A 58 20.44 17.73 6.47
C SER A 58 20.98 16.91 7.65
N HIS A 59 20.56 17.22 8.87
CA HIS A 59 21.06 16.61 10.11
C HIS A 59 22.60 16.55 10.21
N GLY A 60 23.29 17.55 9.66
CA GLY A 60 24.74 17.61 9.62
C GLY A 60 25.40 16.68 8.59
N ARG A 61 24.65 16.05 7.69
CA ARG A 61 25.19 15.17 6.65
C ARG A 61 25.71 15.99 5.48
N LYS A 62 27.04 16.00 5.33
CA LYS A 62 27.75 16.81 4.33
C LYS A 62 27.24 16.56 2.90
N ALA A 63 27.13 15.30 2.49
CA ALA A 63 26.67 14.95 1.13
C ALA A 63 25.23 15.45 0.84
N THR A 64 24.32 15.42 1.82
CA THR A 64 22.96 15.96 1.67
C THR A 64 22.98 17.49 1.55
N ALA A 65 23.79 18.14 2.35
CA ALA A 65 23.94 19.60 2.31
C ALA A 65 24.55 20.09 0.98
N GLU A 66 25.55 19.38 0.44
CA GLU A 66 26.16 19.68 -0.87
C GLU A 66 25.15 19.54 -2.03
N LEU A 67 24.28 18.52 -1.99
CA LEU A 67 23.23 18.39 -2.99
C LEU A 67 22.19 19.52 -2.87
N ALA A 68 21.79 19.87 -1.66
CA ALA A 68 20.80 20.91 -1.43
C ALA A 68 21.25 22.30 -1.96
N GLN A 69 22.56 22.59 -1.94
CA GLN A 69 23.12 23.84 -2.48
C GLN A 69 22.93 24.02 -4.00
N GLN A 70 22.57 22.95 -4.73
CA GLN A 70 22.34 23.03 -6.18
C GLN A 70 20.93 23.47 -6.56
N LEU A 71 20.04 23.67 -5.60
CA LEU A 71 18.66 24.06 -5.81
C LEU A 71 18.33 25.34 -5.03
N GLU A 72 17.36 26.10 -5.52
CA GLU A 72 16.88 27.33 -4.89
C GLU A 72 16.13 27.03 -3.59
N PRO A 73 16.57 27.50 -2.40
CA PRO A 73 15.78 27.40 -1.19
C PRO A 73 14.77 28.54 -1.09
N VAL A 74 13.53 28.23 -0.73
CA VAL A 74 12.58 29.25 -0.27
C VAL A 74 12.93 29.61 1.17
N PRO A 75 13.05 30.91 1.52
CA PRO A 75 13.36 31.31 2.88
C PRO A 75 12.35 30.73 3.89
N ARG A 76 12.86 30.18 5.00
CA ARG A 76 12.02 29.66 6.08
C ARG A 76 11.39 30.82 6.87
N GLN A 77 10.16 30.64 7.36
CA GLN A 77 9.57 31.54 8.32
C GLN A 77 10.22 31.35 9.70
N LYS A 78 10.41 32.45 10.42
CA LYS A 78 10.96 32.44 11.79
C LYS A 78 9.84 32.66 12.79
N LEU A 79 9.64 31.70 13.67
CA LEU A 79 8.59 31.69 14.70
C LEU A 79 9.23 31.68 16.08
N GLU A 80 8.79 32.60 16.93
CA GLU A 80 9.19 32.59 18.33
C GLU A 80 8.21 31.74 19.15
N TYR A 81 8.74 30.73 19.83
CA TYR A 81 7.95 29.86 20.69
C TYR A 81 8.70 29.59 21.99
N LYS A 82 8.09 29.91 23.14
CA LYS A 82 8.66 29.72 24.49
C LYS A 82 10.06 30.35 24.65
N GLY A 83 10.28 31.51 24.03
CA GLY A 83 11.55 32.23 24.09
C GLY A 83 12.68 31.67 23.24
N ALA A 84 12.39 30.70 22.35
CA ALA A 84 13.32 30.21 21.35
C ALA A 84 12.81 30.52 19.93
N LEU A 85 13.73 30.79 19.00
CA LEU A 85 13.44 31.02 17.60
C LEU A 85 13.51 29.70 16.84
N PHE A 86 12.45 29.38 16.15
CA PHE A 86 12.35 28.19 15.28
C PHE A 86 12.21 28.60 13.81
N GLU A 87 12.74 27.75 12.94
CA GLU A 87 12.64 27.96 11.49
C GLU A 87 11.77 26.84 10.90
N GLU A 88 10.59 27.23 10.34
CA GLU A 88 9.66 26.31 9.69
C GLU A 88 9.52 26.63 8.20
N MET A 89 8.98 25.69 7.43
CA MET A 89 8.65 25.91 6.03
C MET A 89 7.64 27.03 5.88
N ASP A 90 7.89 27.96 4.97
CA ASP A 90 6.96 29.04 4.62
C ASP A 90 6.10 28.61 3.43
N VAL A 91 4.90 28.08 3.74
CA VAL A 91 3.96 27.60 2.71
C VAL A 91 3.47 28.75 1.85
N ASP A 92 3.17 29.90 2.45
CA ASP A 92 2.67 31.06 1.72
C ASP A 92 3.73 31.63 0.75
N ALA A 93 5.00 31.61 1.16
CA ALA A 93 6.09 32.02 0.28
C ALA A 93 6.24 31.03 -0.91
N ILE A 94 6.09 29.72 -0.70
CA ILE A 94 6.11 28.74 -1.78
C ILE A 94 4.93 28.94 -2.73
N LEU A 95 3.72 29.13 -2.19
CA LEU A 95 2.50 29.41 -2.97
C LEU A 95 2.65 30.70 -3.80
N ALA A 96 3.25 31.76 -3.24
CA ALA A 96 3.50 33.01 -3.94
C ALA A 96 4.58 32.85 -5.05
N ARG A 97 5.61 32.02 -4.80
CA ARG A 97 6.70 31.72 -5.75
C ARG A 97 6.22 30.87 -6.94
N LYS A 98 5.16 30.03 -6.74
CA LYS A 98 4.54 29.16 -7.74
C LYS A 98 5.53 28.29 -8.50
N PRO A 99 6.39 27.51 -7.84
CA PRO A 99 7.29 26.60 -8.52
C PRO A 99 6.51 25.44 -9.17
N ARG A 100 7.13 24.75 -10.11
CA ARG A 100 6.56 23.50 -10.62
C ARG A 100 6.68 22.37 -9.59
N VAL A 101 7.79 22.31 -8.85
CA VAL A 101 8.10 21.27 -7.87
C VAL A 101 8.62 21.88 -6.58
N ALA A 102 8.09 21.43 -5.45
CA ALA A 102 8.59 21.76 -4.12
C ALA A 102 9.11 20.52 -3.39
N LEU A 103 10.28 20.63 -2.75
CA LEU A 103 10.86 19.59 -1.90
C LEU A 103 10.46 19.83 -0.45
N VAL A 104 9.82 18.84 0.17
CA VAL A 104 9.37 18.91 1.55
C VAL A 104 9.83 17.66 2.31
N ASP A 105 10.94 17.76 3.02
CA ASP A 105 11.50 16.66 3.82
C ASP A 105 10.70 16.44 5.12
N GLU A 106 10.75 15.21 5.65
CA GLU A 106 10.13 14.83 6.93
C GLU A 106 8.61 15.10 7.01
N LEU A 107 7.82 14.42 6.18
CA LEU A 107 6.36 14.56 6.08
C LEU A 107 5.62 14.48 7.43
N ALA A 108 6.15 13.72 8.39
CA ALA A 108 5.53 13.48 9.69
C ALA A 108 5.76 14.60 10.72
N HIS A 109 6.60 15.57 10.39
CA HIS A 109 6.98 16.66 11.30
C HIS A 109 5.75 17.38 11.89
N THR A 110 5.85 17.75 13.15
CA THR A 110 4.86 18.58 13.83
C THR A 110 5.38 20.01 13.84
N ASN A 111 4.74 20.88 13.08
CA ASN A 111 5.14 22.28 12.98
C ASN A 111 5.01 22.99 14.31
N VAL A 112 5.85 23.99 14.54
CA VAL A 112 5.84 24.80 15.76
C VAL A 112 4.53 25.59 15.85
N GLU A 113 4.03 25.80 17.06
CA GLU A 113 2.84 26.60 17.32
C GLU A 113 3.01 28.03 16.75
N GLY A 114 2.02 28.48 16.01
CA GLY A 114 2.08 29.71 15.22
C GLY A 114 2.32 29.46 13.72
N SER A 115 2.64 28.24 13.31
CA SER A 115 2.66 27.85 11.91
C SER A 115 1.23 27.82 11.33
N LYS A 116 1.11 27.95 10.01
CA LYS A 116 -0.19 27.91 9.31
C LYS A 116 -0.95 26.60 9.56
N HIS A 117 -0.28 25.47 9.52
CA HIS A 117 -0.83 24.15 9.86
C HIS A 117 -0.07 23.50 11.00
N HIS A 118 -0.77 22.64 11.74
CA HIS A 118 -0.15 21.90 12.84
C HIS A 118 0.82 20.81 12.39
N LYS A 119 0.59 20.22 11.20
CA LYS A 119 1.37 19.13 10.65
C LYS A 119 1.88 19.45 9.25
N ARG A 120 3.13 19.09 8.98
CA ARG A 120 3.78 19.29 7.67
C ARG A 120 3.05 18.60 6.52
N TYR A 121 2.43 17.43 6.73
CA TYR A 121 1.61 16.81 5.68
C TYR A 121 0.41 17.69 5.25
N GLN A 122 -0.11 18.54 6.12
CA GLN A 122 -1.18 19.47 5.78
C GLN A 122 -0.67 20.61 4.87
N ASP A 123 0.57 21.07 5.12
CA ASP A 123 1.25 22.00 4.23
C ASP A 123 1.44 21.39 2.83
N VAL A 124 1.88 20.13 2.78
CA VAL A 124 2.03 19.38 1.52
C VAL A 124 0.71 19.30 0.76
N LEU A 125 -0.39 18.99 1.45
CA LEU A 125 -1.71 18.91 0.81
C LEU A 125 -2.14 20.24 0.20
N GLU A 126 -1.89 21.36 0.87
CA GLU A 126 -2.19 22.69 0.35
C GLU A 126 -1.37 23.02 -0.91
N LEU A 127 -0.09 22.67 -0.93
CA LEU A 127 0.76 22.83 -2.12
C LEU A 127 0.25 22.01 -3.30
N LEU A 128 -0.14 20.74 -3.05
CA LEU A 128 -0.72 19.85 -4.06
C LEU A 128 -2.04 20.39 -4.61
N ASP A 129 -2.92 20.89 -3.73
CA ASP A 129 -4.21 21.46 -4.14
C ASP A 129 -4.03 22.76 -4.94
N ALA A 130 -2.92 23.46 -4.75
CA ALA A 130 -2.51 24.61 -5.57
C ALA A 130 -1.86 24.23 -6.92
N GLY A 131 -1.72 22.94 -7.22
CA GLY A 131 -1.15 22.43 -8.47
C GLY A 131 0.38 22.32 -8.49
N ILE A 132 1.04 22.45 -7.34
CA ILE A 132 2.48 22.30 -7.19
C ILE A 132 2.81 20.81 -6.93
N ASP A 133 3.70 20.23 -7.72
CA ASP A 133 4.19 18.88 -7.47
C ASP A 133 5.05 18.87 -6.20
N VAL A 134 4.88 17.83 -5.35
CA VAL A 134 5.64 17.72 -4.11
C VAL A 134 6.42 16.41 -4.08
N LEU A 135 7.72 16.52 -3.82
CA LEU A 135 8.58 15.41 -3.44
C LEU A 135 8.79 15.45 -1.92
N SER A 136 8.45 14.37 -1.22
CA SER A 136 8.59 14.33 0.24
C SER A 136 9.22 13.03 0.72
N THR A 137 9.63 12.98 1.98
CA THR A 137 10.23 11.80 2.61
C THR A 137 9.48 11.39 3.86
N MET A 138 9.45 10.08 4.15
CA MET A 138 8.91 9.56 5.40
C MET A 138 9.59 8.24 5.80
N ASN A 139 9.75 7.98 7.09
CA ASN A 139 10.02 6.63 7.58
C ASN A 139 8.70 5.91 7.86
N ILE A 140 8.68 4.61 7.62
CA ILE A 140 7.50 3.75 7.83
C ILE A 140 6.94 3.83 9.24
N GLN A 141 7.79 4.04 10.24
CA GLN A 141 7.40 4.16 11.65
C GLN A 141 6.40 5.28 11.93
N HIS A 142 6.34 6.28 11.07
CA HIS A 142 5.44 7.43 11.21
C HIS A 142 4.05 7.20 10.63
N LEU A 143 3.80 6.08 9.97
CA LEU A 143 2.46 5.74 9.49
C LEU A 143 1.59 5.29 10.67
N GLU A 144 0.42 5.89 10.83
CA GLU A 144 -0.41 5.74 12.03
C GLU A 144 -0.80 4.28 12.31
N SER A 145 -1.25 3.55 11.29
CA SER A 145 -1.63 2.13 11.43
C SER A 145 -0.46 1.20 11.79
N VAL A 146 0.77 1.58 11.46
CA VAL A 146 1.98 0.78 11.70
C VAL A 146 2.59 1.05 13.07
N THR A 147 2.30 2.20 13.68
CA THR A 147 2.88 2.65 14.95
C THR A 147 2.81 1.61 16.08
N PRO A 148 1.67 0.90 16.33
CA PRO A 148 1.61 -0.10 17.40
C PRO A 148 2.57 -1.27 17.17
N MET A 149 2.74 -1.68 15.90
CA MET A 149 3.67 -2.76 15.53
C MET A 149 5.13 -2.31 15.68
N VAL A 150 5.44 -1.07 15.28
CA VAL A 150 6.77 -0.48 15.48
C VAL A 150 7.12 -0.42 16.96
N GLN A 151 6.19 -0.02 17.82
CA GLN A 151 6.38 -0.03 19.27
C GLN A 151 6.64 -1.43 19.82
N SER A 152 5.91 -2.43 19.33
CA SER A 152 6.12 -3.84 19.72
C SER A 152 7.50 -4.36 19.30
N ILE A 153 7.98 -4.00 18.10
CA ILE A 153 9.27 -4.43 17.56
C ILE A 153 10.44 -3.71 18.25
N THR A 154 10.34 -2.39 18.41
CA THR A 154 11.47 -1.54 18.80
C THR A 154 11.44 -1.09 20.25
N GLY A 155 10.30 -1.18 20.93
CA GLY A 155 10.05 -0.61 22.25
C GLY A 155 9.92 0.93 22.25
N ILE A 156 9.93 1.58 21.08
CA ILE A 156 9.90 3.05 20.97
C ILE A 156 8.49 3.54 20.68
N THR A 157 8.02 4.51 21.44
CA THR A 157 6.77 5.22 21.17
C THR A 157 7.00 6.32 20.13
N VAL A 158 6.38 6.20 18.97
CA VAL A 158 6.40 7.21 17.92
C VAL A 158 5.34 8.27 18.24
N ARG A 159 5.74 9.53 18.33
CA ARG A 159 4.85 10.66 18.67
C ARG A 159 4.35 11.40 17.44
N GLU A 160 5.16 11.45 16.40
CA GLU A 160 4.83 12.13 15.15
C GLU A 160 4.31 11.11 14.15
N THR A 161 3.04 11.23 13.76
CA THR A 161 2.37 10.30 12.87
C THR A 161 1.74 11.01 11.68
N VAL A 162 1.59 10.25 10.60
CA VAL A 162 0.85 10.63 9.39
C VAL A 162 -0.32 9.67 9.24
N PRO A 163 -1.55 10.17 9.11
CA PRO A 163 -2.72 9.32 8.89
C PRO A 163 -2.62 8.51 7.60
N ASP A 164 -3.14 7.29 7.61
CA ASP A 164 -3.08 6.38 6.45
C ASP A 164 -3.76 6.92 5.20
N TRP A 165 -4.79 7.75 5.35
CA TRP A 165 -5.46 8.37 4.21
C TRP A 165 -4.55 9.32 3.42
N VAL A 166 -3.51 9.91 4.04
CA VAL A 166 -2.52 10.74 3.34
C VAL A 166 -1.75 9.92 2.30
N LEU A 167 -1.43 8.64 2.61
CA LEU A 167 -0.81 7.73 1.65
C LEU A 167 -1.71 7.39 0.45
N LYS A 168 -3.03 7.57 0.58
CA LYS A 168 -3.95 7.43 -0.55
C LYS A 168 -3.87 8.60 -1.53
N ARG A 169 -3.32 9.74 -1.10
CA ARG A 169 -3.08 10.92 -1.95
C ARG A 169 -1.74 10.85 -2.69
N VAL A 170 -0.86 9.91 -2.28
CA VAL A 170 0.45 9.72 -2.91
C VAL A 170 0.28 9.06 -4.27
N ASP A 171 0.84 9.66 -5.31
CA ASP A 171 0.78 9.17 -6.68
C ASP A 171 1.90 8.17 -6.97
N GLU A 172 3.07 8.41 -6.39
CA GLU A 172 4.24 7.56 -6.60
C GLU A 172 4.98 7.34 -5.27
N VAL A 173 5.23 6.09 -4.92
CA VAL A 173 6.04 5.72 -3.76
C VAL A 173 7.37 5.14 -4.24
N VAL A 174 8.47 5.71 -3.76
CA VAL A 174 9.82 5.23 -4.02
C VAL A 174 10.41 4.65 -2.74
N MET A 175 10.75 3.37 -2.74
CA MET A 175 11.42 2.74 -1.61
C MET A 175 12.91 3.13 -1.60
N SER A 176 13.35 3.82 -0.54
CA SER A 176 14.77 3.99 -0.24
C SER A 176 15.21 2.85 0.66
N ASP A 177 15.97 1.92 0.10
CA ASP A 177 16.36 0.67 0.76
C ASP A 177 17.87 0.49 0.88
N LEU A 178 18.29 0.00 2.02
CA LEU A 178 19.65 -0.49 2.32
C LEU A 178 19.51 -1.79 3.11
N THR A 179 20.48 -2.69 2.98
CA THR A 179 20.49 -3.85 3.87
C THR A 179 20.71 -3.43 5.33
N PRO A 180 20.19 -4.15 6.31
CA PRO A 180 20.42 -3.86 7.73
C PRO A 180 21.91 -3.74 8.07
N GLU A 181 22.76 -4.58 7.49
CA GLU A 181 24.22 -4.56 7.69
C GLU A 181 24.84 -3.28 7.13
N ALA A 182 24.44 -2.87 5.92
CA ALA A 182 24.94 -1.63 5.31
C ALA A 182 24.51 -0.41 6.14
N LEU A 183 23.27 -0.40 6.66
CA LEU A 183 22.77 0.67 7.53
C LEU A 183 23.54 0.73 8.85
N GLN A 184 23.78 -0.43 9.50
CA GLN A 184 24.59 -0.48 10.71
C GLN A 184 26.03 -0.03 10.48
N ASN A 185 26.63 -0.37 9.34
CA ASN A 185 27.97 0.10 8.99
C ASN A 185 28.02 1.63 8.79
N ARG A 186 27.00 2.23 8.19
CA ARG A 186 26.85 3.70 8.15
C ARG A 186 26.72 4.29 9.55
N MET A 187 25.95 3.65 10.43
CA MET A 187 25.81 4.08 11.82
C MET A 187 27.14 4.07 12.54
N LYS A 188 27.91 2.98 12.45
CA LYS A 188 29.22 2.83 13.09
C LYS A 188 30.25 3.88 12.64
N ARG A 189 30.15 4.36 11.40
CA ARG A 189 31.01 5.44 10.86
C ARG A 189 30.59 6.85 11.30
N GLY A 190 29.43 6.99 11.98
CA GLY A 190 28.90 8.29 12.35
C GLY A 190 28.17 9.03 11.23
N ASP A 191 27.85 8.34 10.11
CA ASP A 191 27.16 8.94 8.95
C ASP A 191 25.69 9.29 9.24
N ILE A 192 25.12 8.77 10.34
CA ILE A 192 23.69 8.91 10.68
C ILE A 192 23.52 9.71 11.96
N TYR A 193 24.23 9.31 13.03
CA TYR A 193 24.27 10.00 14.33
C TYR A 193 25.73 10.26 14.76
N PRO A 194 25.96 11.25 15.61
CA PRO A 194 27.27 11.45 16.24
C PRO A 194 27.75 10.20 16.98
N LEU A 195 29.06 9.96 16.98
CA LEU A 195 29.67 8.71 17.47
C LEU A 195 29.35 8.39 18.92
N ASP A 196 29.14 9.41 19.77
CA ASP A 196 28.73 9.27 21.19
C ASP A 196 27.34 8.62 21.37
N ARG A 197 26.48 8.67 20.35
CA ARG A 197 25.12 8.11 20.35
C ARG A 197 25.00 6.77 19.66
N VAL A 198 26.00 6.38 18.87
CA VAL A 198 25.99 5.18 18.02
C VAL A 198 25.76 3.90 18.82
N GLY A 199 26.47 3.70 19.95
CA GLY A 199 26.33 2.50 20.78
C GLY A 199 24.88 2.28 21.21
N ARG A 200 24.29 3.29 21.84
CA ARG A 200 22.87 3.22 22.30
C ARG A 200 21.89 3.00 21.13
N ALA A 201 22.13 3.59 19.98
CA ALA A 201 21.28 3.42 18.82
C ALA A 201 21.31 1.96 18.32
N LEU A 202 22.50 1.36 18.22
CA LEU A 202 22.69 -0.04 17.79
C LEU A 202 22.10 -1.04 18.79
N ASP A 203 22.16 -0.75 20.08
CA ASP A 203 21.61 -1.61 21.15
C ASP A 203 20.09 -1.53 21.28
N ASN A 204 19.45 -0.57 20.63
CA ASN A 204 18.01 -0.34 20.71
C ASN A 204 17.34 -0.45 19.32
N PHE A 205 17.03 0.68 18.72
CA PHE A 205 16.27 0.74 17.45
C PHE A 205 16.99 0.01 16.29
N PHE A 206 18.32 0.16 16.18
CA PHE A 206 19.09 -0.36 15.05
C PHE A 206 19.59 -1.79 15.25
N ARG A 207 18.96 -2.59 16.12
CA ARG A 207 19.22 -4.04 16.22
C ARG A 207 18.88 -4.72 14.87
N PRO A 208 19.65 -5.74 14.43
CA PRO A 208 19.39 -6.42 13.17
C PRO A 208 17.95 -6.91 13.01
N GLY A 209 17.40 -7.55 14.05
CA GLY A 209 16.01 -8.05 14.03
C GLY A 209 14.97 -6.93 13.85
N ASN A 210 15.15 -5.79 14.53
CA ASN A 210 14.26 -4.63 14.41
C ASN A 210 14.32 -4.09 12.96
N LEU A 211 15.52 -3.93 12.41
CA LEU A 211 15.72 -3.41 11.06
C LEU A 211 15.12 -4.32 9.99
N ILE A 212 15.25 -5.64 10.14
CA ILE A 212 14.62 -6.63 9.24
C ILE A 212 13.11 -6.49 9.29
N ALA A 213 12.52 -6.45 10.48
CA ALA A 213 11.08 -6.32 10.64
C ALA A 213 10.53 -4.98 10.11
N LEU A 214 11.21 -3.87 10.38
CA LEU A 214 10.81 -2.55 9.86
C LEU A 214 10.94 -2.49 8.33
N ARG A 215 11.97 -3.12 7.76
CA ARG A 215 12.16 -3.22 6.31
C ARG A 215 11.03 -4.01 5.66
N GLU A 216 10.64 -5.15 6.25
CA GLU A 216 9.51 -5.94 5.80
C GLU A 216 8.20 -5.13 5.82
N LEU A 217 7.93 -4.40 6.91
CA LEU A 217 6.76 -3.51 7.00
C LEU A 217 6.75 -2.44 5.90
N ALA A 218 7.91 -1.81 5.63
CA ALA A 218 8.01 -0.80 4.58
C ALA A 218 7.77 -1.39 3.19
N LEU A 219 8.35 -2.57 2.90
CA LEU A 219 8.14 -3.26 1.62
C LEU A 219 6.68 -3.66 1.42
N ARG A 220 5.99 -4.13 2.46
CA ARG A 220 4.54 -4.42 2.40
C ARG A 220 3.71 -3.17 2.08
N GLN A 221 4.04 -2.02 2.66
CA GLN A 221 3.33 -0.77 2.37
C GLN A 221 3.55 -0.29 0.93
N VAL A 222 4.77 -0.44 0.40
CA VAL A 222 5.05 -0.13 -1.01
C VAL A 222 4.26 -1.06 -1.94
N ALA A 223 4.25 -2.37 -1.65
CA ALA A 223 3.46 -3.34 -2.43
C ALA A 223 1.96 -2.97 -2.44
N GLN A 224 1.37 -2.62 -1.29
CA GLN A 224 -0.01 -2.17 -1.20
C GLN A 224 -0.28 -0.86 -1.96
N ALA A 225 0.69 0.05 -2.04
CA ALA A 225 0.57 1.27 -2.83
C ALA A 225 0.56 0.97 -4.33
N VAL A 226 1.41 0.04 -4.78
CA VAL A 226 1.44 -0.43 -6.18
C VAL A 226 0.13 -1.12 -6.56
N ASP A 227 -0.41 -2.00 -5.71
CA ASP A 227 -1.69 -2.67 -5.95
C ASP A 227 -2.84 -1.67 -6.13
N ARG A 228 -2.92 -0.63 -5.28
CA ARG A 228 -3.92 0.44 -5.42
C ARG A 228 -3.78 1.22 -6.72
N SER A 229 -2.56 1.47 -7.17
CA SER A 229 -2.31 2.14 -8.45
C SER A 229 -2.81 1.29 -9.61
N LEU A 230 -2.61 -0.03 -9.56
CA LEU A 230 -3.13 -0.98 -10.54
C LEU A 230 -4.67 -1.04 -10.55
N GLU A 231 -5.31 -1.03 -9.37
CA GLU A 231 -6.78 -0.99 -9.27
C GLU A 231 -7.36 0.28 -9.90
N SER A 232 -6.76 1.43 -9.64
CA SER A 232 -7.19 2.70 -10.24
C SER A 232 -6.99 2.77 -11.77
N TYR A 233 -6.00 2.05 -12.29
CA TYR A 233 -5.81 1.87 -13.75
C TYR A 233 -6.87 0.95 -14.35
N ARG A 234 -7.25 -0.13 -13.64
CA ARG A 234 -8.28 -1.09 -14.06
C ARG A 234 -9.66 -0.47 -14.17
N GLU A 235 -10.01 0.42 -13.25
CA GLU A 235 -11.30 1.13 -13.26
C GLU A 235 -11.42 2.11 -14.45
N LYS A 236 -10.29 2.54 -15.02
CA LYS A 236 -10.28 3.52 -16.13
C LYS A 236 -10.18 2.87 -17.52
N ASP A 237 -9.71 1.63 -17.61
CA ASP A 237 -9.41 0.98 -18.88
C ASP A 237 -10.06 -0.41 -18.95
N ASP A 238 -11.22 -0.50 -19.61
CA ASP A 238 -12.01 -1.73 -19.82
C ASP A 238 -11.26 -2.80 -20.66
N ALA A 239 -10.03 -2.54 -21.10
CA ALA A 239 -9.35 -3.30 -22.14
C ALA A 239 -8.12 -4.12 -21.65
N THR A 240 -7.63 -3.97 -20.46
CA THR A 240 -6.39 -4.65 -20.06
C THR A 240 -6.65 -5.95 -19.30
N LYS A 241 -6.26 -7.07 -19.91
CA LYS A 241 -6.07 -8.37 -19.25
C LYS A 241 -4.95 -8.25 -18.22
N ALA A 242 -5.26 -7.70 -17.05
CA ALA A 242 -4.28 -7.55 -15.99
C ALA A 242 -3.97 -8.92 -15.38
N VAL A 243 -2.70 -9.31 -15.40
CA VAL A 243 -2.20 -10.44 -14.63
C VAL A 243 -2.31 -10.07 -13.14
N PRO A 244 -3.02 -10.84 -12.31
CA PRO A 244 -3.08 -10.59 -10.88
C PRO A 244 -1.69 -10.73 -10.27
N ILE A 245 -1.25 -9.72 -9.53
CA ILE A 245 0.05 -9.74 -8.83
C ILE A 245 -0.06 -10.48 -7.49
N ARG A 246 -1.27 -10.55 -6.92
CA ARG A 246 -1.59 -11.33 -5.74
C ARG A 246 -2.52 -12.48 -6.09
N GLU A 247 -2.29 -13.59 -5.41
CA GLU A 247 -3.20 -14.73 -5.49
C GLU A 247 -4.55 -14.35 -4.85
N ARG A 248 -5.63 -14.63 -5.55
CA ARG A 248 -7.00 -14.49 -5.05
C ARG A 248 -7.65 -15.85 -5.03
N ILE A 249 -7.89 -16.35 -3.82
CA ILE A 249 -8.42 -17.69 -3.59
C ILE A 249 -9.94 -17.63 -3.42
N GLY A 250 -10.69 -18.12 -4.38
CA GLY A 250 -12.13 -18.26 -4.29
C GLY A 250 -12.53 -19.59 -3.69
N VAL A 251 -13.34 -19.61 -2.62
CA VAL A 251 -13.89 -20.83 -2.02
C VAL A 251 -15.39 -20.87 -2.24
N ALA A 252 -15.85 -21.78 -3.09
CA ALA A 252 -17.30 -21.97 -3.34
C ALA A 252 -17.92 -22.77 -2.19
N VAL A 253 -18.88 -22.14 -1.49
CA VAL A 253 -19.52 -22.72 -0.30
C VAL A 253 -21.01 -22.91 -0.48
N SER A 254 -21.58 -23.84 0.30
CA SER A 254 -23.01 -24.07 0.42
C SER A 254 -23.42 -23.99 1.90
N SER A 255 -24.71 -24.24 2.18
CA SER A 255 -25.23 -24.38 3.53
C SER A 255 -24.77 -25.64 4.26
N ASN A 256 -23.91 -26.47 3.66
CA ASN A 256 -23.37 -27.66 4.32
C ASN A 256 -22.43 -27.27 5.47
N PRO A 257 -22.53 -27.85 6.68
CA PRO A 257 -21.63 -27.57 7.80
C PRO A 257 -20.13 -27.81 7.48
N SER A 258 -19.83 -28.74 6.58
CA SER A 258 -18.45 -29.02 6.12
C SER A 258 -17.81 -27.89 5.32
N ALA A 259 -18.56 -26.85 4.92
CA ALA A 259 -18.02 -25.66 4.26
C ALA A 259 -16.99 -24.93 5.12
N LYS A 260 -17.07 -24.98 6.45
CA LYS A 260 -16.04 -24.45 7.35
C LYS A 260 -14.66 -25.05 7.09
N TYR A 261 -14.59 -26.35 6.78
CA TYR A 261 -13.33 -26.99 6.43
C TYR A 261 -12.73 -26.43 5.12
N LEU A 262 -13.58 -26.20 4.12
CA LEU A 262 -13.16 -25.60 2.86
C LEU A 262 -12.66 -24.14 3.06
N ILE A 263 -13.38 -23.37 3.83
CA ILE A 263 -13.00 -21.98 4.18
C ILE A 263 -11.67 -21.98 4.91
N ALA A 264 -11.48 -22.86 5.92
CA ALA A 264 -10.21 -22.96 6.63
C ALA A 264 -9.05 -23.39 5.73
N ARG A 265 -9.30 -24.24 4.72
CA ARG A 265 -8.30 -24.63 3.73
C ARG A 265 -7.95 -23.48 2.80
N GLY A 266 -8.95 -22.76 2.28
CA GLY A 266 -8.74 -21.56 1.47
C GLY A 266 -7.98 -20.48 2.22
N ALA A 267 -8.30 -20.27 3.50
CA ALA A 267 -7.58 -19.33 4.37
C ALA A 267 -6.10 -19.67 4.51
N ARG A 268 -5.77 -20.97 4.71
CA ARG A 268 -4.35 -21.42 4.75
C ARG A 268 -3.65 -21.23 3.40
N MET A 269 -4.33 -21.45 2.29
CA MET A 269 -3.78 -21.21 0.95
C MET A 269 -3.52 -19.72 0.73
N ALA A 270 -4.48 -18.86 1.02
CA ALA A 270 -4.34 -17.42 0.92
C ALA A 270 -3.18 -16.91 1.80
N GLN A 271 -3.09 -17.38 3.05
CA GLN A 271 -2.00 -17.02 3.96
C GLN A 271 -0.62 -17.49 3.44
N ALA A 272 -0.53 -18.71 2.89
CA ALA A 272 0.73 -19.25 2.37
C ALA A 272 1.22 -18.51 1.11
N MET A 273 0.30 -17.94 0.33
CA MET A 273 0.58 -17.22 -0.92
C MET A 273 0.54 -15.69 -0.75
N ASP A 274 0.40 -15.18 0.48
CA ASP A 274 0.17 -13.74 0.78
C ASP A 274 -0.97 -13.15 -0.07
N GLY A 275 -2.02 -13.95 -0.28
CA GLY A 275 -3.15 -13.67 -1.16
C GLY A 275 -4.42 -13.28 -0.41
N GLU A 276 -5.47 -12.98 -1.16
CA GLU A 276 -6.79 -12.64 -0.64
C GLU A 276 -7.71 -13.86 -0.65
N LEU A 277 -8.61 -13.96 0.35
CA LEU A 277 -9.60 -15.02 0.44
C LEU A 277 -11.00 -14.48 0.11
N HIS A 278 -11.63 -15.06 -0.90
CA HIS A 278 -13.02 -14.82 -1.29
C HIS A 278 -13.87 -16.05 -0.98
N VAL A 279 -14.92 -15.89 -0.19
CA VAL A 279 -15.89 -16.95 0.08
C VAL A 279 -17.16 -16.68 -0.72
N ILE A 280 -17.41 -17.54 -1.70
CA ILE A 280 -18.44 -17.38 -2.72
C ILE A 280 -19.66 -18.22 -2.37
N TYR A 281 -20.80 -17.60 -2.11
CA TYR A 281 -22.09 -18.24 -1.94
C TYR A 281 -23.02 -17.87 -3.09
N VAL A 282 -23.54 -18.87 -3.80
CA VAL A 282 -24.53 -18.69 -4.86
C VAL A 282 -25.91 -18.97 -4.32
N ASP A 283 -26.74 -17.93 -4.25
CA ASP A 283 -28.17 -18.01 -3.88
C ASP A 283 -28.99 -18.39 -5.12
N MET A 284 -29.53 -19.59 -5.12
CA MET A 284 -30.38 -20.11 -6.22
C MET A 284 -31.87 -19.85 -6.02
N GLY A 285 -32.28 -19.09 -4.99
CA GLY A 285 -33.67 -18.77 -4.69
C GLY A 285 -34.50 -19.99 -4.25
N GLN A 286 -33.86 -21.12 -3.91
CA GLN A 286 -34.56 -22.29 -3.37
C GLN A 286 -34.78 -22.08 -1.87
N ASP A 287 -36.01 -22.38 -1.41
CA ASP A 287 -36.37 -22.29 0.01
C ASP A 287 -35.44 -23.15 0.86
N ALA A 288 -34.48 -22.50 1.49
CA ALA A 288 -33.60 -23.16 2.40
C ALA A 288 -34.35 -23.42 3.72
N SER A 289 -34.36 -24.65 4.20
CA SER A 289 -34.86 -24.96 5.53
C SER A 289 -34.15 -24.12 6.58
N GLU A 290 -34.82 -23.82 7.70
CA GLU A 290 -34.25 -23.05 8.82
C GLU A 290 -32.87 -23.62 9.24
N LYS A 291 -32.73 -24.94 9.24
CA LYS A 291 -31.46 -25.65 9.50
C LYS A 291 -30.35 -25.24 8.51
N ASN A 292 -30.67 -25.14 7.21
CA ASN A 292 -29.72 -24.73 6.19
C ASN A 292 -29.35 -23.24 6.31
N GLN A 293 -30.28 -22.37 6.66
CA GLN A 293 -30.03 -20.95 6.88
C GLN A 293 -29.09 -20.74 8.08
N ASN A 294 -29.37 -21.43 9.20
CA ASN A 294 -28.50 -21.36 10.39
C ASN A 294 -27.09 -21.88 10.10
N SER A 295 -26.97 -22.96 9.34
CA SER A 295 -25.67 -23.52 8.94
C SER A 295 -24.92 -22.59 8.01
N LEU A 296 -25.60 -21.97 7.04
CA LEU A 296 -25.03 -20.97 6.14
C LEU A 296 -24.54 -19.75 6.93
N ALA A 297 -25.37 -19.21 7.83
CA ALA A 297 -24.99 -18.09 8.68
C ALA A 297 -23.72 -18.39 9.49
N ALA A 298 -23.64 -19.60 10.08
CA ALA A 298 -22.46 -20.05 10.82
C ALA A 298 -21.21 -20.22 9.94
N ASN A 299 -21.36 -20.63 8.67
CA ASN A 299 -20.25 -20.72 7.72
C ASN A 299 -19.74 -19.32 7.30
N LEU A 300 -20.65 -18.38 7.03
CA LEU A 300 -20.30 -17.02 6.65
C LEU A 300 -19.66 -16.27 7.82
N GLN A 301 -20.19 -16.44 9.04
CA GLN A 301 -19.54 -15.87 10.23
C GLN A 301 -18.13 -16.42 10.44
N PHE A 302 -17.91 -17.70 10.18
CA PHE A 302 -16.57 -18.28 10.22
C PHE A 302 -15.66 -17.67 9.14
N ALA A 303 -16.18 -17.38 7.93
CA ALA A 303 -15.45 -16.72 6.87
C ALA A 303 -15.02 -15.30 7.28
N GLU A 304 -15.92 -14.51 7.89
CA GLU A 304 -15.59 -13.20 8.44
C GLU A 304 -14.49 -13.28 9.50
N ASN A 305 -14.56 -14.24 10.41
CA ASN A 305 -13.58 -14.42 11.47
C ASN A 305 -12.16 -14.75 10.95
N VAL A 306 -12.05 -15.37 9.78
CA VAL A 306 -10.75 -15.65 9.14
C VAL A 306 -10.33 -14.56 8.14
N GLY A 307 -11.05 -13.43 8.09
CA GLY A 307 -10.72 -12.27 7.27
C GLY A 307 -11.05 -12.43 5.78
N ALA A 308 -12.03 -13.28 5.43
CA ALA A 308 -12.44 -13.47 4.05
C ALA A 308 -13.40 -12.38 3.56
N HIS A 309 -13.27 -12.01 2.28
CA HIS A 309 -14.32 -11.28 1.57
C HIS A 309 -15.48 -12.22 1.27
N ILE A 310 -16.72 -11.80 1.57
CA ILE A 310 -17.93 -12.61 1.34
C ILE A 310 -18.64 -12.09 0.09
N ASP A 311 -18.67 -12.92 -0.94
CA ASP A 311 -19.33 -12.65 -2.21
C ASP A 311 -20.64 -13.46 -2.30
N LYS A 312 -21.79 -12.78 -2.15
CA LYS A 312 -23.11 -13.38 -2.33
C LYS A 312 -23.64 -13.07 -3.73
N VAL A 313 -23.79 -14.10 -4.55
CA VAL A 313 -24.22 -13.97 -5.94
C VAL A 313 -25.56 -14.66 -6.15
N LYS A 314 -26.50 -14.02 -6.82
CA LYS A 314 -27.75 -14.67 -7.27
C LYS A 314 -27.51 -15.36 -8.60
N GLY A 315 -27.99 -16.59 -8.74
CA GLY A 315 -27.86 -17.33 -9.99
C GLY A 315 -28.69 -18.61 -10.02
N THR A 316 -29.05 -19.03 -11.22
CA THR A 316 -29.76 -20.31 -11.45
C THR A 316 -28.80 -21.49 -11.63
N ASN A 317 -27.51 -21.20 -11.84
CA ASN A 317 -26.47 -22.18 -12.05
C ASN A 317 -25.19 -21.78 -11.31
N VAL A 318 -24.76 -22.62 -10.36
CA VAL A 318 -23.59 -22.35 -9.52
C VAL A 318 -22.29 -22.22 -10.34
N ALA A 319 -22.09 -23.09 -11.33
CA ALA A 319 -20.87 -23.08 -12.14
C ALA A 319 -20.71 -21.77 -12.93
N GLU A 320 -21.80 -21.29 -13.52
CA GLU A 320 -21.82 -20.05 -14.30
C GLU A 320 -21.66 -18.81 -13.39
N ALA A 321 -22.37 -18.78 -12.25
CA ALA A 321 -22.26 -17.67 -11.30
C ALA A 321 -20.84 -17.55 -10.73
N VAL A 322 -20.21 -18.68 -10.38
CA VAL A 322 -18.81 -18.69 -9.91
C VAL A 322 -17.85 -18.29 -11.03
N ALA A 323 -18.04 -18.78 -12.27
CA ALA A 323 -17.17 -18.41 -13.40
C ALA A 323 -17.23 -16.90 -13.72
N ASN A 324 -18.41 -16.28 -13.61
CA ASN A 324 -18.59 -14.85 -13.80
C ASN A 324 -17.87 -14.05 -12.69
N LEU A 325 -18.02 -14.47 -11.44
CA LEU A 325 -17.36 -13.83 -10.31
C LEU A 325 -15.82 -13.98 -10.39
N VAL A 326 -15.34 -15.15 -10.79
CA VAL A 326 -13.91 -15.40 -11.03
C VAL A 326 -13.36 -14.39 -12.03
N ARG A 327 -14.09 -14.11 -13.09
CA ARG A 327 -13.72 -13.12 -14.09
C ARG A 327 -13.77 -11.69 -13.56
N GLU A 328 -14.84 -11.34 -12.85
CA GLU A 328 -15.06 -10.02 -12.27
C GLU A 328 -14.02 -9.67 -11.20
N LYS A 329 -13.77 -10.60 -10.29
CA LYS A 329 -12.86 -10.41 -9.15
C LYS A 329 -11.42 -10.83 -9.43
N HIS A 330 -11.12 -11.27 -10.66
CA HIS A 330 -9.80 -11.77 -11.05
C HIS A 330 -9.26 -12.85 -10.10
N ILE A 331 -10.13 -13.77 -9.69
CA ILE A 331 -9.76 -14.90 -8.84
C ILE A 331 -8.80 -15.80 -9.61
N THR A 332 -7.66 -16.15 -9.01
CA THR A 332 -6.60 -16.95 -9.63
C THR A 332 -6.72 -18.42 -9.32
N GLN A 333 -7.31 -18.75 -8.17
CA GLN A 333 -7.50 -20.14 -7.74
C GLN A 333 -8.89 -20.34 -7.16
N VAL A 334 -9.57 -21.43 -7.53
CA VAL A 334 -10.90 -21.76 -6.99
C VAL A 334 -10.87 -23.09 -6.28
N VAL A 335 -11.43 -23.12 -5.06
CA VAL A 335 -11.56 -24.31 -4.24
C VAL A 335 -13.01 -24.77 -4.22
N PHE A 336 -13.22 -25.98 -4.73
CA PHE A 336 -14.51 -26.67 -4.63
C PHE A 336 -14.46 -27.82 -3.64
N GLY A 337 -15.50 -27.99 -2.85
CA GLY A 337 -15.67 -29.15 -2.00
C GLY A 337 -16.22 -30.33 -2.80
N ARG A 338 -15.59 -31.49 -2.72
CA ARG A 338 -16.16 -32.70 -3.29
C ARG A 338 -17.31 -33.18 -2.41
N SER A 339 -18.54 -33.12 -2.93
CA SER A 339 -19.69 -33.75 -2.28
C SER A 339 -19.52 -35.29 -2.34
N ALA A 340 -19.35 -35.90 -1.18
CA ALA A 340 -19.17 -37.34 -1.04
C ALA A 340 -20.49 -38.09 -1.24
N THR A 341 -21.17 -37.92 -2.37
CA THR A 341 -22.40 -38.64 -2.65
C THR A 341 -22.16 -39.73 -3.69
N ALA A 342 -22.57 -40.91 -3.35
CA ALA A 342 -22.68 -42.02 -4.29
C ALA A 342 -23.90 -41.84 -5.22
N GLY A 343 -23.85 -42.40 -6.42
CA GLY A 343 -25.00 -42.42 -7.33
C GLY A 343 -25.11 -41.17 -8.23
N MET A 344 -26.33 -40.87 -8.66
CA MET A 344 -26.66 -39.85 -9.69
C MET A 344 -26.17 -38.43 -9.31
N LYS A 345 -26.09 -38.08 -8.04
CA LYS A 345 -25.58 -36.78 -7.56
C LYS A 345 -24.08 -36.60 -7.85
N LYS A 346 -23.30 -37.67 -7.97
CA LYS A 346 -21.89 -37.63 -8.39
C LYS A 346 -21.75 -37.15 -9.81
N TYR A 347 -22.62 -37.59 -10.72
CA TYR A 347 -22.61 -37.15 -12.13
C TYR A 347 -23.00 -35.69 -12.29
N LEU A 348 -23.98 -35.21 -11.53
CA LEU A 348 -24.38 -33.81 -11.50
C LEU A 348 -23.24 -32.89 -11.02
N TYR A 349 -22.49 -33.31 -9.98
CA TYR A 349 -21.34 -32.58 -9.49
C TYR A 349 -20.22 -32.49 -10.53
N LEU A 350 -19.87 -33.61 -11.17
CA LEU A 350 -18.85 -33.64 -12.23
C LEU A 350 -19.29 -32.78 -13.44
N SER A 351 -20.55 -32.82 -13.80
CA SER A 351 -21.12 -31.96 -14.85
C SER A 351 -20.99 -30.48 -14.50
N ALA A 352 -21.21 -30.10 -13.26
CA ALA A 352 -21.06 -28.70 -12.81
C ALA A 352 -19.60 -28.24 -12.90
N ILE A 353 -18.63 -29.09 -12.48
CA ILE A 353 -17.20 -28.79 -12.61
C ILE A 353 -16.79 -28.70 -14.07
N HIS A 354 -17.22 -29.63 -14.94
CA HIS A 354 -16.94 -29.57 -16.37
C HIS A 354 -17.50 -28.28 -17.00
N LYS A 355 -18.71 -27.88 -16.62
CA LYS A 355 -19.30 -26.63 -17.08
C LYS A 355 -18.46 -25.42 -16.61
N PHE A 356 -18.05 -25.40 -15.33
CA PHE A 356 -17.18 -24.34 -14.82
C PHE A 356 -15.87 -24.25 -15.59
N LEU A 357 -15.15 -25.37 -15.77
CA LEU A 357 -13.87 -25.41 -16.50
C LEU A 357 -13.97 -24.94 -17.97
N ARG A 358 -15.15 -25.15 -18.60
CA ARG A 358 -15.41 -24.67 -19.96
C ARG A 358 -15.68 -23.17 -20.01
N ASP A 359 -16.41 -22.65 -19.01
CA ASP A 359 -16.95 -21.29 -19.03
C ASP A 359 -16.08 -20.29 -18.23
N ALA A 360 -15.20 -20.78 -17.36
CA ALA A 360 -14.28 -19.95 -16.56
C ALA A 360 -13.08 -19.40 -17.37
N PRO A 361 -12.53 -18.25 -16.99
CA PRO A 361 -11.21 -17.84 -17.49
C PRO A 361 -10.12 -18.82 -17.03
N PRO A 362 -8.87 -18.71 -17.54
CA PRO A 362 -7.75 -19.48 -17.00
C PRO A 362 -7.63 -19.28 -15.48
N VAL A 363 -7.86 -20.34 -14.71
CA VAL A 363 -7.88 -20.34 -13.24
C VAL A 363 -7.51 -21.74 -12.74
N ASP A 364 -6.72 -21.80 -11.66
CA ASP A 364 -6.40 -23.06 -11.03
C ASP A 364 -7.58 -23.58 -10.20
N VAL A 365 -7.89 -24.89 -10.35
CA VAL A 365 -9.05 -25.49 -9.68
C VAL A 365 -8.60 -26.57 -8.70
N HIS A 366 -8.94 -26.39 -7.44
CA HIS A 366 -8.70 -27.34 -6.36
C HIS A 366 -9.99 -28.04 -5.97
N ILE A 367 -10.00 -29.35 -6.10
CA ILE A 367 -11.12 -30.19 -5.64
C ILE A 367 -10.72 -30.84 -4.33
N VAL A 368 -11.34 -30.39 -3.24
CA VAL A 368 -11.02 -30.85 -1.89
C VAL A 368 -12.03 -31.90 -1.46
N THR A 369 -11.52 -33.08 -1.12
CA THR A 369 -12.31 -34.15 -0.50
C THR A 369 -12.63 -33.73 0.94
N GLN A 370 -13.92 -33.70 1.27
CA GLN A 370 -14.35 -33.53 2.65
C GLN A 370 -14.21 -34.89 3.35
N GLU A 371 -13.54 -34.92 4.49
CA GLU A 371 -13.57 -36.12 5.30
C GLU A 371 -15.01 -36.37 5.75
N PRO A 372 -15.50 -37.63 5.68
CA PRO A 372 -16.78 -37.97 6.25
C PRO A 372 -16.69 -37.74 7.76
N SER A 373 -17.59 -36.88 8.28
CA SER A 373 -17.85 -36.75 9.71
C SER A 373 -18.46 -38.01 10.29
#